data_56e5bb04daef1372de7dc5fe5c7106c3
#
_entry.id   56e5bb04daef1372de7dc5fe5c7106c3
#
_cell.length_a   1.000
_cell.length_b   1.000
_cell.length_c   1.000
_cell.angle_alpha   90.00
_cell.angle_beta   90.00
_cell.angle_gamma   90.00
#
_symmetry.space_group_name_H-M   'P 1'
#
loop_
_entity.id
_entity.type
_entity.pdbx_description
1 polymer ?
#
loop_
_entity_poly.entity_id
_entity_poly.type
_entity_poly.pdbx_seq_one_letter_code
_entity_poly.pdbx_strand_id
1 'polypeptide(L)'
;MDDKMWIKRMPDDYFNHPSFCCDDVMLWQNGKIFVMDNHRDATWCWFHQCRDGERYNFMHIDRHYDMGDYYYDEDLEPIKANPRMEYEAYANLKRVDDFLTLRWDNYIRLAYELSPDARGQVSGIRIQ
;
A
#
# COMPACT_ATOMS: atom_id res chain seq x y z
N MET A 1 -11.56 -23.14 -6.55
CA MET A 1 -11.34 -21.86 -7.23
C MET A 1 -9.88 -21.46 -7.06
N ASP A 2 -9.23 -21.09 -8.14
CA ASP A 2 -7.83 -20.64 -8.08
C ASP A 2 -7.80 -19.20 -7.60
N ASP A 3 -7.26 -18.99 -6.39
CA ASP A 3 -7.14 -17.65 -5.80
C ASP A 3 -5.91 -16.88 -6.29
N LYS A 4 -5.18 -17.46 -7.24
CA LYS A 4 -4.01 -16.81 -7.85
C LYS A 4 -4.46 -15.86 -8.94
N MET A 5 -4.01 -14.62 -8.85
CA MET A 5 -4.32 -13.63 -9.88
C MET A 5 -3.29 -12.51 -9.95
N TRP A 6 -3.15 -11.96 -11.13
CA TRP A 6 -2.47 -10.69 -11.35
C TRP A 6 -3.46 -9.54 -11.17
N ILE A 7 -3.25 -8.71 -10.17
CA ILE A 7 -3.98 -7.44 -10.01
C ILE A 7 -3.38 -6.42 -10.96
N LYS A 8 -2.06 -6.39 -11.04
CA LYS A 8 -1.30 -5.68 -12.07
C LYS A 8 -0.24 -6.63 -12.61
N ARG A 9 -0.32 -6.94 -13.91
CA ARG A 9 0.54 -7.95 -14.52
C ARG A 9 1.96 -7.42 -14.71
N MET A 10 2.92 -8.19 -14.25
CA MET A 10 4.34 -7.96 -14.50
C MET A 10 4.62 -8.00 -16.00
N PRO A 11 5.35 -7.01 -16.56
CA PRO A 11 5.79 -7.07 -17.95
C PRO A 11 6.68 -8.29 -18.23
N ASP A 12 6.62 -8.81 -19.45
CA ASP A 12 7.40 -9.99 -19.85
C ASP A 12 8.92 -9.75 -19.74
N ASP A 13 9.35 -8.51 -19.89
CA ASP A 13 10.76 -8.10 -19.81
C ASP A 13 11.16 -7.49 -18.47
N TYR A 14 10.36 -7.71 -17.44
CA TYR A 14 10.56 -7.11 -16.10
C TYR A 14 11.98 -7.26 -15.57
N PHE A 15 12.56 -8.46 -15.68
CA PHE A 15 13.89 -8.74 -15.13
C PHE A 15 15.03 -8.10 -15.92
N ASN A 16 14.75 -7.52 -17.09
CA ASN A 16 15.73 -6.81 -17.90
C ASN A 16 15.76 -5.30 -17.60
N HIS A 17 14.90 -4.82 -16.71
CA HIS A 17 14.83 -3.43 -16.31
C HIS A 17 15.32 -3.24 -14.88
N PRO A 18 16.10 -2.20 -14.60
CA PRO A 18 16.45 -1.86 -13.23
C PRO A 18 15.18 -1.45 -12.47
N SER A 19 15.03 -1.96 -11.27
CA SER A 19 13.93 -1.60 -10.38
C SER A 19 14.32 -0.41 -9.53
N PHE A 20 13.48 0.61 -9.50
CA PHE A 20 13.65 1.80 -8.68
C PHE A 20 12.55 1.89 -7.63
N CYS A 21 12.80 2.64 -6.56
CA CYS A 21 11.85 2.80 -5.45
C CYS A 21 10.50 3.41 -5.85
N CYS A 22 10.43 4.07 -7.02
CA CYS A 22 9.19 4.63 -7.55
C CYS A 22 8.47 3.72 -8.53
N ASP A 23 9.05 2.59 -8.90
CA ASP A 23 8.40 1.65 -9.81
C ASP A 23 7.25 0.95 -9.09
N ASP A 24 6.17 0.75 -9.83
CA ASP A 24 4.95 0.09 -9.37
C ASP A 24 4.34 -0.62 -10.58
N VAL A 25 4.96 -1.72 -10.98
CA VAL A 25 4.64 -2.38 -12.24
C VAL A 25 4.03 -3.77 -12.07
N MET A 26 4.01 -4.30 -10.84
CA MET A 26 3.40 -5.60 -10.60
C MET A 26 2.74 -5.69 -9.23
N LEU A 27 1.60 -6.39 -9.18
CA LEU A 27 0.93 -6.81 -7.96
C LEU A 27 0.26 -8.15 -8.22
N TRP A 28 0.66 -9.16 -7.47
CA TRP A 28 0.16 -10.52 -7.59
C TRP A 28 -0.45 -10.98 -6.28
N GLN A 29 -1.47 -11.80 -6.35
CA GLN A 29 -2.18 -12.36 -5.20
C GLN A 29 -2.32 -13.87 -5.30
N ASN A 30 -2.13 -14.54 -4.18
CA ASN A 30 -2.54 -15.92 -3.98
C ASN A 30 -3.16 -16.04 -2.57
N GLY A 31 -4.48 -16.13 -2.53
CA GLY A 31 -5.21 -16.10 -1.25
C GLY A 31 -4.94 -14.81 -0.50
N LYS A 32 -4.34 -14.92 0.68
CA LYS A 32 -3.98 -13.76 1.53
C LYS A 32 -2.53 -13.29 1.36
N ILE A 33 -1.81 -13.87 0.42
CA ILE A 33 -0.42 -13.50 0.14
C ILE A 33 -0.40 -12.57 -1.06
N PHE A 34 0.28 -11.44 -0.92
CA PHE A 34 0.48 -10.46 -1.98
C PHE A 34 1.96 -10.29 -2.24
N VAL A 35 2.32 -10.22 -3.51
CA VAL A 35 3.70 -9.96 -3.96
C VAL A 35 3.67 -8.72 -4.85
N MET A 36 4.55 -7.78 -4.56
CA MET A 36 4.59 -6.49 -5.24
C MET A 36 6.03 -6.01 -5.38
N ASP A 37 6.29 -5.21 -6.38
CA ASP A 37 7.59 -4.56 -6.56
C ASP A 37 7.69 -3.25 -5.77
N ASN A 38 6.58 -2.60 -5.49
CA ASN A 38 6.54 -1.41 -4.66
C ASN A 38 5.60 -1.64 -3.46
N HIS A 39 6.15 -1.62 -2.26
CA HIS A 39 5.38 -1.90 -1.05
C HIS A 39 4.30 -0.84 -0.73
N ARG A 40 4.24 0.28 -1.46
CA ARG A 40 3.11 1.21 -1.35
C ARG A 40 1.76 0.53 -1.59
N ASP A 41 1.75 -0.54 -2.38
CA ASP A 41 0.55 -1.32 -2.67
C ASP A 41 0.01 -2.09 -1.46
N ALA A 42 0.82 -2.28 -0.43
CA ALA A 42 0.40 -2.99 0.78
C ALA A 42 -0.81 -2.33 1.46
N THR A 43 -0.89 -0.99 1.46
CA THR A 43 -2.03 -0.27 2.02
C THR A 43 -3.33 -0.62 1.28
N TRP A 44 -3.30 -0.70 -0.05
CA TRP A 44 -4.44 -1.15 -0.84
C TRP A 44 -4.85 -2.58 -0.48
N CYS A 45 -3.88 -3.48 -0.36
CA CYS A 45 -4.13 -4.87 0.02
C CYS A 45 -4.79 -4.98 1.40
N TRP A 46 -4.30 -4.22 2.36
CA TRP A 46 -4.88 -4.21 3.71
C TRP A 46 -6.33 -3.74 3.72
N PHE A 47 -6.65 -2.65 3.02
CA PHE A 47 -8.02 -2.16 2.94
C PHE A 47 -8.97 -3.15 2.28
N HIS A 48 -8.49 -3.99 1.37
CA HIS A 48 -9.30 -5.02 0.72
C HIS A 48 -9.43 -6.31 1.53
N GLN A 49 -8.47 -6.60 2.41
CA GLN A 49 -8.45 -7.81 3.22
C GLN A 49 -9.02 -7.61 4.63
N CYS A 50 -8.83 -6.44 5.20
CA CYS A 50 -9.30 -6.14 6.55
C CYS A 50 -10.80 -5.87 6.56
N ARG A 51 -11.49 -6.37 7.59
CA ARG A 51 -12.93 -6.14 7.79
C ARG A 51 -13.14 -4.91 8.64
N ASP A 52 -14.21 -4.18 8.37
CA ASP A 52 -14.59 -3.01 9.15
C ASP A 52 -14.86 -3.39 10.61
N GLY A 53 -14.33 -2.59 11.53
CA GLY A 53 -14.51 -2.79 12.96
C GLY A 53 -13.62 -3.87 13.59
N GLU A 54 -12.90 -4.65 12.82
CA GLU A 54 -11.94 -5.62 13.35
C GLU A 54 -10.59 -4.97 13.62
N ARG A 55 -9.92 -5.47 14.66
CA ARG A 55 -8.56 -5.06 14.99
C ARG A 55 -7.57 -6.06 14.44
N TYR A 56 -6.48 -5.54 13.89
CA TYR A 56 -5.41 -6.34 13.32
C TYR A 56 -4.08 -5.98 13.96
N ASN A 57 -3.29 -6.99 14.26
CA ASN A 57 -1.89 -6.78 14.60
C ASN A 57 -1.10 -6.59 13.32
N PHE A 58 -0.22 -5.62 13.32
CA PHE A 58 0.62 -5.29 12.18
C PHE A 58 2.08 -5.50 12.53
N MET A 59 2.79 -6.30 11.74
CA MET A 59 4.23 -6.49 11.86
C MET A 59 4.90 -6.04 10.58
N HIS A 60 5.81 -5.08 10.70
CA HIS A 60 6.60 -4.55 9.59
C HIS A 60 8.06 -4.94 9.76
N ILE A 61 8.63 -5.61 8.75
CA ILE A 61 10.01 -6.05 8.74
C ILE A 61 10.72 -5.34 7.60
N ASP A 62 11.47 -4.30 7.91
CA ASP A 62 12.15 -3.46 6.94
C ASP A 62 13.29 -2.70 7.63
N ARG A 63 14.20 -2.15 6.82
CA ARG A 63 15.24 -1.22 7.28
C ARG A 63 14.69 0.16 7.62
N HIS A 64 13.57 0.53 7.04
CA HIS A 64 12.92 1.84 7.18
C HIS A 64 11.56 1.70 7.85
N TYR A 65 11.10 2.76 8.48
CA TYR A 65 9.80 2.74 9.16
C TYR A 65 8.63 2.97 8.20
N ASP A 66 8.87 3.57 7.02
CA ASP A 66 7.87 3.90 6.01
C ASP A 66 6.69 4.72 6.56
N MET A 67 7.03 5.60 7.52
CA MET A 67 6.11 6.48 8.23
C MET A 67 6.33 7.94 7.83
N GLY A 68 6.73 8.17 6.58
CA GLY A 68 6.92 9.51 6.03
C GLY A 68 5.64 10.34 6.04
N ASP A 69 5.79 11.66 6.01
CA ASP A 69 4.66 12.56 6.08
C ASP A 69 3.89 12.66 4.75
N TYR A 70 2.62 12.99 4.86
CA TYR A 70 1.80 13.54 3.80
C TYR A 70 1.61 15.04 4.06
N TYR A 71 1.33 15.81 3.01
CA TYR A 71 1.33 17.26 3.14
C TYR A 71 -0.02 17.87 3.49
N TYR A 72 -1.14 17.28 3.01
CA TYR A 72 -2.48 17.85 3.17
C TYR A 72 -3.48 16.78 3.57
N ASP A 73 -4.33 17.09 4.53
CA ASP A 73 -5.40 16.17 4.96
C ASP A 73 -6.42 15.90 3.86
N GLU A 74 -6.68 16.90 3.02
CA GLU A 74 -7.60 16.77 1.88
C GLU A 74 -7.14 15.75 0.84
N ASP A 75 -5.84 15.45 0.75
CA ASP A 75 -5.32 14.44 -0.17
C ASP A 75 -5.77 13.02 0.22
N LEU A 76 -6.19 12.82 1.47
CA LEU A 76 -6.68 11.54 1.97
C LEU A 76 -8.19 11.35 1.78
N GLU A 77 -8.94 12.40 1.46
CA GLU A 77 -10.40 12.35 1.36
C GLU A 77 -10.90 11.31 0.35
N PRO A 78 -10.31 11.15 -0.85
CA PRO A 78 -10.75 10.11 -1.78
C PRO A 78 -10.64 8.70 -1.20
N ILE A 79 -9.58 8.44 -0.43
CA ILE A 79 -9.38 7.12 0.21
C ILE A 79 -10.37 6.93 1.35
N LYS A 80 -10.60 7.96 2.16
CA LYS A 80 -11.60 7.91 3.24
C LYS A 80 -13.00 7.65 2.71
N ALA A 81 -13.34 8.27 1.56
CA ALA A 81 -14.64 8.09 0.93
C ALA A 81 -14.81 6.67 0.35
N ASN A 82 -13.74 6.07 -0.16
CA ASN A 82 -13.77 4.73 -0.75
C ASN A 82 -12.45 3.98 -0.48
N PRO A 83 -12.27 3.41 0.72
CA PRO A 83 -11.05 2.69 1.08
C PRO A 83 -10.78 1.46 0.20
N ARG A 84 -11.83 0.90 -0.39
CA ARG A 84 -11.76 -0.27 -1.28
C ARG A 84 -11.90 0.10 -2.74
N MET A 85 -11.33 1.25 -3.12
CA MET A 85 -11.33 1.67 -4.52
C MET A 85 -10.58 0.68 -5.42
N GLU A 86 -10.87 0.71 -6.71
CA GLU A 86 -10.16 -0.09 -7.69
C GLU A 86 -8.65 0.23 -7.69
N TYR A 87 -7.83 -0.78 -7.97
CA TYR A 87 -6.38 -0.64 -7.91
C TYR A 87 -5.85 0.51 -8.79
N GLU A 88 -6.37 0.64 -10.01
CA GLU A 88 -5.92 1.71 -10.91
C GLU A 88 -6.24 3.11 -10.36
N ALA A 89 -7.38 3.29 -9.71
CA ALA A 89 -7.72 4.55 -9.07
C ALA A 89 -6.78 4.84 -7.91
N TYR A 90 -6.47 3.84 -7.10
CA TYR A 90 -5.53 3.93 -5.98
C TYR A 90 -4.11 4.27 -6.46
N ALA A 91 -3.62 3.52 -7.45
CA ALA A 91 -2.26 3.66 -7.95
C ALA A 91 -1.99 5.04 -8.56
N ASN A 92 -3.03 5.66 -9.14
CA ASN A 92 -2.92 6.95 -9.81
C ASN A 92 -3.39 8.13 -8.95
N LEU A 93 -3.73 7.90 -7.69
CA LEU A 93 -4.19 8.95 -6.80
C LEU A 93 -3.07 9.97 -6.54
N LYS A 94 -3.35 11.22 -6.84
CA LYS A 94 -2.39 12.32 -6.75
C LYS A 94 -2.81 13.36 -5.74
N ARG A 95 -1.81 14.00 -5.15
CA ARG A 95 -1.96 15.18 -4.32
C ARG A 95 -2.23 16.41 -5.19
N VAL A 96 -2.55 17.51 -4.53
CA VAL A 96 -2.76 18.81 -5.17
C VAL A 96 -1.54 19.31 -5.97
N ASP A 97 -0.35 18.80 -5.66
CA ASP A 97 0.90 19.16 -6.34
C ASP A 97 1.34 18.13 -7.40
N ASP A 98 0.43 17.27 -7.86
CA ASP A 98 0.62 16.22 -8.85
C ASP A 98 1.56 15.06 -8.46
N PHE A 99 2.08 15.04 -7.25
CA PHE A 99 2.79 13.87 -6.72
C PHE A 99 1.80 12.78 -6.25
N LEU A 100 2.25 11.53 -6.26
CA LEU A 100 1.43 10.43 -5.74
C LEU A 100 1.14 10.62 -4.25
N THR A 101 -0.11 10.40 -3.86
CA THR A 101 -0.54 10.47 -2.46
C THR A 101 0.12 9.37 -1.63
N LEU A 102 0.08 8.14 -2.13
CA LEU A 102 0.68 6.98 -1.47
C LEU A 102 2.00 6.63 -2.14
N ARG A 103 3.05 6.59 -1.33
CA ARG A 103 4.42 6.36 -1.78
C ARG A 103 5.06 5.23 -0.98
N TRP A 104 6.20 4.76 -1.46
CA TRP A 104 6.98 3.71 -0.81
C TRP A 104 7.43 4.09 0.62
N ASP A 105 7.57 5.36 0.91
CA ASP A 105 8.08 5.87 2.19
C ASP A 105 7.01 6.34 3.17
N ASN A 106 5.72 6.35 2.79
CA ASN A 106 4.65 6.87 3.64
C ASN A 106 3.43 5.95 3.77
N TYR A 107 3.42 4.82 3.10
CA TYR A 107 2.23 3.96 3.01
C TYR A 107 1.75 3.43 4.36
N ILE A 108 2.66 3.13 5.29
CA ILE A 108 2.30 2.69 6.64
C ILE A 108 1.67 3.84 7.43
N ARG A 109 2.25 5.04 7.35
CA ARG A 109 1.70 6.22 8.00
C ARG A 109 0.28 6.50 7.54
N LEU A 110 0.04 6.43 6.23
CA LEU A 110 -1.28 6.67 5.67
C LEU A 110 -2.27 5.57 6.08
N ALA A 111 -1.87 4.31 6.06
CA ALA A 111 -2.71 3.22 6.55
C ALA A 111 -3.10 3.42 8.02
N TYR A 112 -2.16 3.84 8.85
CA TYR A 112 -2.37 4.13 10.27
C TYR A 112 -3.36 5.28 10.48
N GLU A 113 -3.21 6.37 9.74
CA GLU A 113 -4.10 7.53 9.83
C GLU A 113 -5.52 7.23 9.32
N LEU A 114 -5.62 6.41 8.27
CA LEU A 114 -6.89 6.04 7.66
C LEU A 114 -7.64 4.94 8.43
N SER A 115 -6.96 4.23 9.31
CA SER A 115 -7.53 3.13 10.09
C SER A 115 -7.39 3.38 11.59
N PRO A 116 -8.25 4.25 12.18
CA PRO A 116 -8.14 4.62 13.60
C PRO A 116 -8.15 3.42 14.55
N ASP A 117 -8.86 2.36 14.19
CA ASP A 117 -8.95 1.14 15.02
C ASP A 117 -7.63 0.34 15.04
N ALA A 118 -6.76 0.55 14.06
CA ALA A 118 -5.43 -0.06 14.02
C ALA A 118 -4.38 0.72 14.83
N ARG A 119 -4.71 1.94 15.28
CA ARG A 119 -3.80 2.77 16.08
C ARG A 119 -3.45 2.06 17.38
N GLY A 120 -2.18 1.97 17.69
CA GLY A 120 -1.68 1.32 18.90
C GLY A 120 -1.41 -0.18 18.74
N GLN A 121 -1.67 -0.75 17.58
CA GLN A 121 -1.38 -2.16 17.29
C GLN A 121 -0.25 -2.36 16.28
N VAL A 122 0.41 -1.30 15.89
CA VAL A 122 1.52 -1.34 14.94
C VAL A 122 2.79 -1.74 15.68
N SER A 123 3.37 -2.89 15.30
CA SER A 123 4.69 -3.33 15.76
C SER A 123 5.62 -3.37 14.55
N GLY A 124 6.81 -2.86 14.71
CA GLY A 124 7.79 -2.86 13.63
C GLY A 124 9.10 -3.50 14.08
N ILE A 125 9.71 -4.29 13.20
CA ILE A 125 11.07 -4.77 13.35
C ILE A 125 11.92 -4.06 12.30
N ARG A 126 12.91 -3.32 12.77
CA ARG A 126 13.87 -2.65 11.91
C ARG A 126 15.10 -3.54 11.76
N ILE A 127 15.44 -3.85 10.52
CA ILE A 127 16.65 -4.59 10.17
C ILE A 127 17.67 -3.57 9.68
N GLN A 128 18.79 -3.49 10.37
CA GLN A 128 19.90 -2.61 9.98
C GLN A 128 20.88 -3.36 9.07
#